data_4c80952ce5b09a00bf9cd4dcc2767b10
#
_entry.id   4c80952ce5b09a00bf9cd4dcc2767b10
#
_cell.length_a   1.000
_cell.length_b   1.000
_cell.length_c   1.000
_cell.angle_alpha   90.00
_cell.angle_beta   90.00
_cell.angle_gamma   90.00
#
_symmetry.space_group_name_H-M   'P 1'
#
loop_
_entity.id
_entity.type
_entity.pdbx_description
1 polymer ?
#
loop_
_entity_poly.entity_id
_entity_poly.type
_entity_poly.pdbx_seq_one_letter_code
_entity_poly.pdbx_strand_id
1 'polypeptide(L)'
;CFDSFEQRECVPFQGEFYNLSRLQDEFIPESLGDVRVPEIWLGAVGPKLSALAAEHCDGLITHPTNSHSLHLKENVIPLIDSTLGANQKRIFPVIAAPLTVVTDDAEEREKLIEEKKRMLAFLYSTPAYAPTLDLLGFRDLGVDLRKRFSADEGEDIYRLIPDDLFHQVVITCSFDGLADEVHERFGGLVSGVTLRPPVNSKWDDAFRSSIEALKEK
;
A
#
# COMPACT_ATOMS: atom_id res chain seq x y z
N CYS A 1 13.46 -10.19 19.29
CA CYS A 1 14.22 -8.97 19.61
C CYS A 1 13.48 -8.09 20.61
N PHE A 2 12.19 -7.75 20.35
CA PHE A 2 11.44 -6.86 21.26
C PHE A 2 11.30 -7.45 22.66
N ASP A 3 11.00 -8.74 22.78
CA ASP A 3 10.95 -9.43 24.08
C ASP A 3 12.28 -9.30 24.86
N SER A 4 13.41 -9.38 24.14
CA SER A 4 14.72 -9.20 24.74
C SER A 4 14.94 -7.78 25.26
N PHE A 5 14.42 -6.78 24.56
CA PHE A 5 14.51 -5.38 25.00
C PHE A 5 13.58 -5.09 26.18
N GLU A 6 12.36 -5.62 26.16
CA GLU A 6 11.42 -5.47 27.29
C GLU A 6 11.91 -6.15 28.56
N GLN A 7 12.42 -7.39 28.42
CA GLN A 7 12.91 -8.19 29.56
C GLN A 7 14.33 -7.78 29.97
N ARG A 8 15.01 -6.95 29.19
CA ARG A 8 16.40 -6.53 29.38
C ARG A 8 17.39 -7.70 29.52
N GLU A 9 17.10 -8.75 28.81
CA GLU A 9 17.93 -9.95 28.75
C GLU A 9 17.77 -10.62 27.38
N CYS A 10 18.72 -11.50 27.02
CA CYS A 10 18.61 -12.25 25.79
C CYS A 10 17.50 -13.28 25.89
N VAL A 11 16.39 -13.06 25.18
CA VAL A 11 15.36 -14.08 24.93
C VAL A 11 15.77 -14.86 23.68
N PRO A 12 16.28 -16.10 23.83
CA PRO A 12 16.79 -16.84 22.70
C PRO A 12 15.66 -17.25 21.77
N PHE A 13 15.93 -17.14 20.46
CA PHE A 13 15.07 -17.63 19.41
C PHE A 13 15.83 -18.60 18.53
N GLN A 14 15.31 -19.81 18.34
CA GLN A 14 15.87 -20.81 17.44
C GLN A 14 14.80 -21.22 16.43
N GLY A 15 14.94 -20.76 15.20
CA GLY A 15 14.09 -21.10 14.07
C GLY A 15 14.85 -21.89 13.01
N GLU A 16 14.17 -22.26 11.95
CA GLU A 16 14.76 -22.99 10.82
C GLU A 16 15.84 -22.16 10.09
N PHE A 17 15.61 -20.85 9.91
CA PHE A 17 16.48 -19.96 9.14
C PHE A 17 17.28 -19.00 10.00
N TYR A 18 16.82 -18.72 11.23
CA TYR A 18 17.44 -17.73 12.12
C TYR A 18 17.68 -18.33 13.51
N ASN A 19 18.83 -18.04 14.07
CA ASN A 19 19.18 -18.36 15.43
C ASN A 19 19.68 -17.09 16.12
N LEU A 20 18.91 -16.60 17.10
CA LEU A 20 19.23 -15.44 17.91
C LEU A 20 19.46 -15.91 19.34
N SER A 21 20.73 -16.16 19.71
CA SER A 21 21.11 -16.73 21.00
C SER A 21 21.96 -15.79 21.84
N ARG A 22 22.26 -14.60 21.34
CA ARG A 22 23.13 -13.62 22.03
C ARG A 22 22.55 -12.23 21.88
N LEU A 23 22.53 -11.49 22.98
CA LEU A 23 22.34 -10.06 23.05
C LEU A 23 23.41 -9.52 24.02
N GLN A 24 24.27 -8.66 23.53
CA GLN A 24 25.30 -8.02 24.36
C GLN A 24 24.66 -6.91 25.18
N ASP A 25 25.12 -6.72 26.40
CA ASP A 25 24.55 -5.74 27.33
C ASP A 25 24.57 -4.31 26.78
N GLU A 26 25.57 -3.98 25.94
CA GLU A 26 25.70 -2.68 25.30
C GLU A 26 24.56 -2.39 24.26
N PHE A 27 23.89 -3.41 23.78
CA PHE A 27 22.75 -3.29 22.84
C PHE A 27 21.39 -3.40 23.51
N ILE A 28 21.37 -3.61 24.82
CA ILE A 28 20.13 -3.57 25.60
C ILE A 28 19.83 -2.09 25.89
N PRO A 29 18.69 -1.54 25.43
CA PRO A 29 18.35 -0.17 25.71
C PRO A 29 18.25 0.05 27.23
N GLU A 30 18.59 1.25 27.68
CA GLU A 30 18.23 1.69 29.04
C GLU A 30 16.69 1.57 29.18
N SER A 31 16.16 1.70 30.37
CA SER A 31 14.71 1.52 30.56
C SER A 31 13.88 2.15 29.45
N LEU A 32 12.95 1.41 28.85
CA LEU A 32 11.98 1.94 27.89
C LEU A 32 10.97 2.88 28.58
N GLY A 33 10.88 2.88 29.92
CA GLY A 33 9.92 3.68 30.66
C GLY A 33 8.49 3.39 30.19
N ASP A 34 7.78 4.45 29.79
CA ASP A 34 6.42 4.36 29.24
C ASP A 34 6.38 4.14 27.72
N VAL A 35 7.55 3.96 27.08
CA VAL A 35 7.62 3.72 25.62
C VAL A 35 7.13 2.30 25.33
N ARG A 36 6.07 2.21 24.54
CA ARG A 36 5.55 0.92 24.06
C ARG A 36 6.45 0.36 22.96
N VAL A 37 6.49 -0.97 22.88
CA VAL A 37 7.09 -1.65 21.72
C VAL A 37 6.37 -1.18 20.45
N PRO A 38 7.12 -0.82 19.39
CA PRO A 38 6.51 -0.37 18.14
C PRO A 38 5.68 -1.48 17.49
N GLU A 39 4.60 -1.08 16.86
CA GLU A 39 3.78 -1.99 16.06
C GLU A 39 4.56 -2.47 14.83
N ILE A 40 4.29 -3.71 14.44
CA ILE A 40 4.85 -4.32 13.23
C ILE A 40 3.78 -4.30 12.15
N TRP A 41 4.04 -3.56 11.08
CA TRP A 41 3.17 -3.47 9.91
C TRP A 41 3.83 -4.15 8.72
N LEU A 42 3.08 -4.99 7.99
CA LEU A 42 3.60 -5.70 6.83
C LEU A 42 3.05 -5.12 5.53
N GLY A 43 3.96 -4.77 4.60
CA GLY A 43 3.58 -4.48 3.22
C GLY A 43 3.32 -5.78 2.46
N ALA A 44 2.10 -5.98 1.93
CA ALA A 44 1.77 -7.21 1.23
C ALA A 44 1.00 -6.99 -0.07
N VAL A 45 1.24 -7.87 -1.04
CA VAL A 45 0.56 -7.89 -2.34
C VAL A 45 -0.31 -9.14 -2.47
N GLY A 46 0.25 -10.31 -2.21
CA GLY A 46 -0.42 -11.58 -2.43
C GLY A 46 -1.09 -12.15 -1.19
N PRO A 47 -1.99 -13.13 -1.36
CA PRO A 47 -2.81 -13.66 -0.27
C PRO A 47 -1.98 -14.30 0.86
N LYS A 48 -0.85 -14.94 0.56
CA LYS A 48 0.00 -15.58 1.59
C LYS A 48 0.60 -14.55 2.55
N LEU A 49 1.10 -13.41 2.03
CA LEU A 49 1.66 -12.35 2.87
C LEU A 49 0.56 -11.59 3.61
N SER A 50 -0.62 -11.42 3.01
CA SER A 50 -1.76 -10.80 3.69
C SER A 50 -2.27 -11.66 4.85
N ALA A 51 -2.34 -12.98 4.68
CA ALA A 51 -2.66 -13.91 5.77
C ALA A 51 -1.60 -13.87 6.88
N LEU A 52 -0.31 -13.92 6.50
CA LEU A 52 0.80 -13.81 7.46
C LEU A 52 0.75 -12.49 8.26
N ALA A 53 0.40 -11.38 7.61
CA ALA A 53 0.21 -10.11 8.30
C ALA A 53 -0.91 -10.19 9.35
N ALA A 54 -2.06 -10.77 8.99
CA ALA A 54 -3.18 -10.94 9.90
C ALA A 54 -2.84 -11.85 11.11
N GLU A 55 -2.04 -12.89 10.90
CA GLU A 55 -1.63 -13.83 11.95
C GLU A 55 -0.58 -13.25 12.90
N HIS A 56 0.38 -12.46 12.41
CA HIS A 56 1.61 -12.17 13.14
C HIS A 56 1.97 -10.68 13.23
N CYS A 57 1.24 -9.79 12.57
CA CYS A 57 1.54 -8.35 12.56
C CYS A 57 0.42 -7.52 13.19
N ASP A 58 0.67 -6.24 13.37
CA ASP A 58 -0.28 -5.29 13.95
C ASP A 58 -1.13 -4.59 12.89
N GLY A 59 -0.72 -4.64 11.63
CA GLY A 59 -1.47 -4.08 10.51
C GLY A 59 -0.89 -4.46 9.16
N LEU A 60 -1.65 -4.14 8.11
CA LEU A 60 -1.29 -4.35 6.71
C LEU A 60 -1.24 -3.03 5.96
N ILE A 61 -0.20 -2.85 5.15
CA ILE A 61 -0.14 -1.78 4.15
C ILE A 61 -0.19 -2.43 2.77
N THR A 62 -1.12 -2.00 1.93
CA THR A 62 -1.24 -2.53 0.57
C THR A 62 -0.23 -1.88 -0.37
N HIS A 63 0.05 -2.55 -1.49
CA HIS A 63 0.84 -1.98 -2.57
C HIS A 63 -0.08 -1.22 -3.55
N PRO A 64 0.39 -0.20 -4.28
CA PRO A 64 -0.45 0.55 -5.23
C PRO A 64 -1.24 -0.32 -6.22
N THR A 65 -0.68 -1.44 -6.67
CA THR A 65 -1.34 -2.35 -7.61
C THR A 65 -2.48 -3.17 -7.02
N ASN A 66 -2.60 -3.27 -5.70
CA ASN A 66 -3.67 -3.97 -5.00
C ASN A 66 -4.43 -3.09 -4.00
N SER A 67 -4.28 -1.77 -4.12
CA SER A 67 -5.03 -0.78 -3.33
C SER A 67 -6.39 -0.40 -3.93
N HIS A 68 -6.81 -1.03 -5.03
CA HIS A 68 -8.12 -0.77 -5.63
C HIS A 68 -9.24 -1.21 -4.68
N SER A 69 -10.26 -0.36 -4.47
CA SER A 69 -11.34 -0.62 -3.51
C SER A 69 -12.07 -1.95 -3.73
N LEU A 70 -12.35 -2.31 -4.99
CA LEU A 70 -12.95 -3.61 -5.31
C LEU A 70 -12.03 -4.77 -4.92
N HIS A 71 -10.73 -4.68 -5.19
CA HIS A 71 -9.77 -5.72 -4.80
C HIS A 71 -9.65 -5.86 -3.28
N LEU A 72 -9.67 -4.75 -2.56
CA LEU A 72 -9.69 -4.76 -1.09
C LEU A 72 -10.93 -5.46 -0.57
N LYS A 73 -12.11 -5.10 -1.11
CA LYS A 73 -13.40 -5.63 -0.69
C LYS A 73 -13.60 -7.11 -1.00
N GLU A 74 -13.16 -7.55 -2.18
CA GLU A 74 -13.44 -8.93 -2.64
C GLU A 74 -12.33 -9.92 -2.25
N ASN A 75 -11.09 -9.46 -2.04
CA ASN A 75 -9.95 -10.35 -1.83
C ASN A 75 -9.23 -10.12 -0.50
N VAL A 76 -8.86 -8.88 -0.18
CA VAL A 76 -7.95 -8.62 0.95
C VAL A 76 -8.69 -8.71 2.28
N ILE A 77 -9.79 -7.96 2.44
CA ILE A 77 -10.53 -7.91 3.70
C ILE A 77 -11.16 -9.25 4.06
N PRO A 78 -11.84 -9.97 3.15
CA PRO A 78 -12.38 -11.29 3.46
C PRO A 78 -11.31 -12.32 3.84
N LEU A 79 -10.12 -12.23 3.24
CA LEU A 79 -8.99 -13.08 3.61
C LEU A 79 -8.52 -12.79 5.03
N ILE A 80 -8.35 -11.51 5.38
CA ILE A 80 -7.97 -11.10 6.74
C ILE A 80 -9.00 -11.59 7.75
N ASP A 81 -10.27 -11.33 7.50
CA ASP A 81 -11.38 -11.74 8.38
C ASP A 81 -11.42 -13.26 8.58
N SER A 82 -11.25 -14.02 7.49
CA SER A 82 -11.21 -15.50 7.57
C SER A 82 -10.00 -16.02 8.33
N THR A 83 -8.86 -15.35 8.20
CA THR A 83 -7.60 -15.70 8.89
C THR A 83 -7.70 -15.43 10.38
N LEU A 84 -8.25 -14.28 10.76
CA LEU A 84 -8.44 -13.91 12.17
C LEU A 84 -9.50 -14.75 12.86
N GLY A 85 -10.50 -15.26 12.13
CA GLY A 85 -11.59 -16.08 12.64
C GLY A 85 -12.63 -15.30 13.47
N ALA A 86 -13.82 -15.88 13.60
CA ALA A 86 -14.99 -15.23 14.22
C ALA A 86 -14.82 -14.87 15.73
N ASN A 87 -13.81 -15.40 16.38
CA ASN A 87 -13.58 -15.21 17.82
C ASN A 87 -12.56 -14.12 18.16
N GLN A 88 -11.86 -13.58 17.17
CA GLN A 88 -10.92 -12.47 17.42
C GLN A 88 -11.63 -11.12 17.33
N LYS A 89 -11.82 -10.49 18.49
CA LYS A 89 -12.33 -9.11 18.60
C LYS A 89 -11.29 -8.05 18.20
N ARG A 90 -10.17 -8.47 17.60
CA ARG A 90 -9.10 -7.55 17.22
C ARG A 90 -9.52 -6.82 15.94
N ILE A 91 -9.60 -5.49 16.01
CA ILE A 91 -9.65 -4.67 14.80
C ILE A 91 -8.26 -4.73 14.17
N PHE A 92 -8.17 -5.31 12.97
CA PHE A 92 -6.91 -5.38 12.24
C PHE A 92 -6.89 -4.25 11.20
N PRO A 93 -6.03 -3.23 11.39
CA PRO A 93 -6.01 -2.09 10.51
C PRO A 93 -5.38 -2.42 9.15
N VAL A 94 -6.03 -1.94 8.09
CA VAL A 94 -5.54 -2.00 6.72
C VAL A 94 -5.34 -0.57 6.22
N ILE A 95 -4.14 -0.28 5.71
CA ILE A 95 -3.82 0.99 5.08
C ILE A 95 -3.76 0.79 3.58
N ALA A 96 -4.58 1.51 2.83
CA ALA A 96 -4.49 1.56 1.38
C ALA A 96 -3.36 2.52 0.94
N ALA A 97 -2.64 2.15 -0.11
CA ALA A 97 -1.56 2.96 -0.68
C ALA A 97 -1.78 3.22 -2.17
N PRO A 98 -2.85 3.93 -2.57
CA PRO A 98 -3.15 4.20 -3.97
C PRO A 98 -2.10 5.11 -4.62
N LEU A 99 -1.99 5.04 -5.95
CA LEU A 99 -1.34 6.07 -6.72
C LEU A 99 -2.25 7.29 -6.84
N THR A 100 -1.63 8.47 -6.83
CA THR A 100 -2.35 9.74 -6.91
C THR A 100 -1.74 10.68 -7.97
N VAL A 101 -2.60 11.41 -8.64
CA VAL A 101 -2.30 12.59 -9.47
C VAL A 101 -3.15 13.73 -8.92
N VAL A 102 -2.57 14.55 -8.05
CA VAL A 102 -3.28 15.65 -7.38
C VAL A 102 -2.58 16.95 -7.73
N THR A 103 -3.25 17.78 -8.48
CA THR A 103 -2.75 19.11 -8.88
C THR A 103 -3.89 19.95 -9.48
N ASP A 104 -3.80 21.27 -9.34
CA ASP A 104 -4.69 22.25 -9.97
C ASP A 104 -4.13 22.77 -11.30
N ASP A 105 -2.92 22.36 -11.66
CA ASP A 105 -2.24 22.78 -12.89
C ASP A 105 -2.43 21.72 -13.98
N ALA A 106 -3.01 22.12 -15.11
CA ALA A 106 -3.35 21.19 -16.20
C ALA A 106 -2.10 20.60 -16.89
N GLU A 107 -1.05 21.40 -17.09
CA GLU A 107 0.19 20.93 -17.70
C GLU A 107 0.93 19.94 -16.79
N GLU A 108 0.99 20.25 -15.49
CA GLU A 108 1.55 19.35 -14.47
C GLU A 108 0.76 18.03 -14.40
N ARG A 109 -0.58 18.10 -14.52
CA ARG A 109 -1.46 16.92 -14.52
C ARG A 109 -1.13 15.97 -15.65
N GLU A 110 -0.96 16.44 -16.86
CA GLU A 110 -0.61 15.60 -18.02
C GLU A 110 0.74 14.90 -17.81
N LYS A 111 1.74 15.60 -17.29
CA LYS A 111 3.06 15.03 -16.97
C LYS A 111 2.97 13.95 -15.90
N LEU A 112 2.20 14.20 -14.83
CA LEU A 112 2.00 13.24 -13.75
C LEU A 112 1.22 12.00 -14.24
N ILE A 113 0.22 12.17 -15.10
CA ILE A 113 -0.51 11.04 -15.70
C ILE A 113 0.45 10.16 -16.52
N GLU A 114 1.28 10.75 -17.36
CA GLU A 114 2.26 10.00 -18.13
C GLU A 114 3.24 9.25 -17.23
N GLU A 115 3.77 9.92 -16.19
CA GLU A 115 4.66 9.30 -15.19
C GLU A 115 3.99 8.10 -14.52
N LYS A 116 2.73 8.24 -14.10
CA LYS A 116 2.01 7.14 -13.44
C LYS A 116 1.65 6.02 -14.42
N LYS A 117 1.34 6.33 -15.68
CA LYS A 117 1.15 5.30 -16.70
C LYS A 117 2.43 4.50 -16.96
N ARG A 118 3.60 5.16 -17.01
CA ARG A 118 4.91 4.48 -17.10
C ARG A 118 5.14 3.53 -15.92
N MET A 119 4.87 4.01 -14.71
CA MET A 119 4.96 3.20 -13.50
C MET A 119 4.00 2.00 -13.54
N LEU A 120 2.73 2.21 -13.90
CA LEU A 120 1.72 1.14 -13.98
C LEU A 120 2.08 0.10 -15.05
N ALA A 121 2.59 0.54 -16.21
CA ALA A 121 3.03 -0.39 -17.25
C ALA A 121 4.12 -1.33 -16.74
N PHE A 122 5.11 -0.80 -16.04
CA PHE A 122 6.15 -1.60 -15.40
C PHE A 122 5.58 -2.53 -14.32
N LEU A 123 4.79 -2.01 -13.41
CA LEU A 123 4.24 -2.79 -12.30
C LEU A 123 3.34 -3.92 -12.83
N TYR A 124 2.39 -3.62 -13.70
CA TYR A 124 1.46 -4.63 -14.23
C TYR A 124 2.08 -5.62 -15.23
N SER A 125 3.31 -5.40 -15.68
CA SER A 125 4.09 -6.43 -16.37
C SER A 125 4.48 -7.59 -15.45
N THR A 126 4.43 -7.39 -14.13
CA THR A 126 4.79 -8.39 -13.12
C THR A 126 3.60 -9.31 -12.81
N PRO A 127 3.76 -10.65 -12.89
CA PRO A 127 2.67 -11.61 -12.67
C PRO A 127 1.98 -11.49 -11.32
N ALA A 128 2.70 -11.07 -10.27
CA ALA A 128 2.14 -10.94 -8.93
C ALA A 128 1.01 -9.91 -8.84
N TYR A 129 0.90 -9.00 -9.80
CA TYR A 129 -0.12 -7.94 -9.83
C TYR A 129 -1.30 -8.26 -10.76
N ALA A 130 -1.26 -9.42 -11.45
CA ALA A 130 -2.33 -9.87 -12.34
C ALA A 130 -3.71 -9.99 -11.67
N PRO A 131 -3.87 -10.41 -10.41
CA PRO A 131 -5.19 -10.55 -9.79
C PRO A 131 -6.06 -9.29 -9.82
N THR A 132 -5.45 -8.11 -9.65
CA THR A 132 -6.18 -6.84 -9.76
C THR A 132 -6.62 -6.56 -11.21
N LEU A 133 -5.74 -6.79 -12.19
CA LEU A 133 -6.11 -6.66 -13.61
C LEU A 133 -7.21 -7.64 -14.02
N ASP A 134 -7.14 -8.87 -13.52
CA ASP A 134 -8.17 -9.89 -13.78
C ASP A 134 -9.53 -9.44 -13.26
N LEU A 135 -9.57 -8.91 -12.04
CA LEU A 135 -10.77 -8.43 -11.38
C LEU A 135 -11.38 -7.21 -12.12
N LEU A 136 -10.55 -6.35 -12.68
CA LEU A 136 -10.96 -5.15 -13.41
C LEU A 136 -11.24 -5.41 -14.91
N GLY A 137 -11.06 -6.65 -15.38
CA GLY A 137 -11.34 -7.03 -16.79
C GLY A 137 -10.19 -6.75 -17.76
N PHE A 138 -8.96 -6.51 -17.26
CA PHE A 138 -7.77 -6.19 -18.05
C PHE A 138 -6.71 -7.29 -18.04
N ARG A 139 -7.11 -8.55 -17.92
CA ARG A 139 -6.20 -9.72 -17.83
C ARG A 139 -5.12 -9.73 -18.92
N ASP A 140 -5.51 -9.53 -20.17
CA ASP A 140 -4.63 -9.63 -21.33
C ASP A 140 -3.57 -8.53 -21.35
N LEU A 141 -3.90 -7.36 -20.80
CA LEU A 141 -2.96 -6.24 -20.71
C LEU A 141 -1.68 -6.62 -19.96
N GLY A 142 -1.77 -7.33 -18.84
CA GLY A 142 -0.60 -7.76 -18.08
C GLY A 142 0.30 -8.71 -18.85
N VAL A 143 -0.29 -9.56 -19.69
CA VAL A 143 0.45 -10.47 -20.59
C VAL A 143 1.17 -9.67 -21.69
N ASP A 144 0.48 -8.74 -22.32
CA ASP A 144 1.02 -7.91 -23.39
C ASP A 144 2.15 -7.00 -22.90
N LEU A 145 1.96 -6.35 -21.75
CA LEU A 145 3.00 -5.53 -21.11
C LEU A 145 4.27 -6.34 -20.86
N ARG A 146 4.14 -7.55 -20.28
CA ARG A 146 5.28 -8.43 -19.99
C ARG A 146 6.01 -8.82 -21.26
N LYS A 147 5.27 -9.19 -22.29
CA LYS A 147 5.83 -9.57 -23.60
C LYS A 147 6.67 -8.44 -24.18
N ARG A 148 6.15 -7.22 -24.17
CA ARG A 148 6.83 -6.04 -24.72
C ARG A 148 8.05 -5.63 -23.89
N PHE A 149 7.95 -5.64 -22.54
CA PHE A 149 9.11 -5.41 -21.68
C PHE A 149 10.21 -6.46 -21.90
N SER A 150 9.85 -7.74 -22.11
CA SER A 150 10.82 -8.79 -22.39
C SER A 150 11.46 -8.67 -23.78
N ALA A 151 10.80 -8.00 -24.73
CA ALA A 151 11.31 -7.74 -26.07
C ALA A 151 12.11 -6.42 -26.17
N ASP A 152 12.25 -5.68 -25.07
CA ASP A 152 12.87 -4.35 -25.02
C ASP A 152 12.25 -3.35 -26.02
N GLU A 153 10.91 -3.40 -26.17
CA GLU A 153 10.15 -2.64 -27.16
C GLU A 153 9.94 -1.16 -26.79
N GLY A 154 10.86 -0.55 -26.03
CA GLY A 154 11.00 0.88 -26.01
C GLY A 154 10.10 1.66 -25.03
N GLU A 155 10.22 2.98 -25.13
CA GLU A 155 9.69 3.95 -24.16
C GLU A 155 8.16 4.12 -24.18
N ASP A 156 7.47 3.71 -25.25
CA ASP A 156 6.05 3.95 -25.48
C ASP A 156 5.12 2.87 -24.91
N ILE A 157 5.66 1.87 -24.20
CA ILE A 157 4.86 0.77 -23.58
C ILE A 157 3.77 1.32 -22.65
N TYR A 158 3.99 2.45 -22.00
CA TYR A 158 3.02 3.08 -21.10
C TYR A 158 1.71 3.49 -21.79
N ARG A 159 1.73 3.71 -23.11
CA ARG A 159 0.54 4.06 -23.91
C ARG A 159 -0.45 2.91 -24.02
N LEU A 160 -0.02 1.69 -23.68
CA LEU A 160 -0.90 0.53 -23.59
C LEU A 160 -1.83 0.61 -22.36
N ILE A 161 -1.52 1.44 -21.36
CA ILE A 161 -2.40 1.62 -20.20
C ILE A 161 -3.64 2.41 -20.64
N PRO A 162 -4.82 1.76 -20.70
CA PRO A 162 -6.05 2.44 -21.08
C PRO A 162 -6.45 3.49 -20.04
N ASP A 163 -7.07 4.56 -20.47
CA ASP A 163 -7.56 5.61 -19.57
C ASP A 163 -8.58 5.07 -18.55
N ASP A 164 -9.45 4.15 -18.99
CA ASP A 164 -10.42 3.51 -18.11
C ASP A 164 -9.76 2.76 -16.94
N LEU A 165 -8.70 1.99 -17.20
CA LEU A 165 -7.93 1.35 -16.13
C LEU A 165 -7.21 2.39 -15.27
N PHE A 166 -6.59 3.38 -15.93
CA PHE A 166 -5.84 4.41 -15.22
C PHE A 166 -6.70 5.11 -14.17
N HIS A 167 -7.87 5.60 -14.55
CA HIS A 167 -8.80 6.30 -13.65
C HIS A 167 -9.42 5.41 -12.57
N GLN A 168 -9.48 4.10 -12.80
CA GLN A 168 -9.89 3.16 -11.76
C GLN A 168 -8.82 2.99 -10.68
N VAL A 169 -7.53 2.92 -11.05
CA VAL A 169 -6.44 2.57 -10.12
C VAL A 169 -5.67 3.78 -9.60
N VAL A 170 -5.80 4.95 -10.24
CA VAL A 170 -5.13 6.20 -9.84
C VAL A 170 -6.17 7.24 -9.45
N ILE A 171 -6.04 7.80 -8.26
CA ILE A 171 -6.82 8.96 -7.84
C ILE A 171 -6.34 10.17 -8.66
N THR A 172 -7.21 10.77 -9.46
CA THR A 172 -6.87 11.93 -10.28
C THR A 172 -7.85 13.06 -9.99
N CYS A 173 -7.40 14.09 -9.27
CA CYS A 173 -8.26 15.19 -8.84
C CYS A 173 -7.48 16.50 -8.61
N SER A 174 -8.20 17.57 -8.29
CA SER A 174 -7.68 18.80 -7.68
C SER A 174 -7.39 18.58 -6.18
N PHE A 175 -6.71 19.54 -5.56
CA PHE A 175 -6.51 19.48 -4.10
C PHE A 175 -7.84 19.54 -3.34
N ASP A 176 -8.78 20.37 -3.77
CA ASP A 176 -10.11 20.48 -3.13
C ASP A 176 -10.94 19.19 -3.25
N GLY A 177 -10.75 18.41 -4.32
CA GLY A 177 -11.45 17.14 -4.54
C GLY A 177 -10.84 15.92 -3.86
N LEU A 178 -9.61 16.04 -3.31
CA LEU A 178 -8.88 14.88 -2.80
C LEU A 178 -9.60 14.16 -1.65
N ALA A 179 -10.15 14.92 -0.71
CA ALA A 179 -10.85 14.35 0.44
C ALA A 179 -12.10 13.56 0.01
N ASP A 180 -12.86 14.07 -0.96
CA ASP A 180 -14.05 13.41 -1.50
C ASP A 180 -13.68 12.12 -2.24
N GLU A 181 -12.70 12.16 -3.12
CA GLU A 181 -12.20 11.00 -3.87
C GLU A 181 -11.69 9.88 -2.96
N VAL A 182 -10.94 10.23 -1.93
CA VAL A 182 -10.44 9.24 -0.96
C VAL A 182 -11.60 8.65 -0.16
N HIS A 183 -12.54 9.48 0.29
CA HIS A 183 -13.68 9.01 1.06
C HIS A 183 -14.61 8.13 0.22
N GLU A 184 -14.89 8.50 -1.03
CA GLU A 184 -15.72 7.70 -1.94
C GLU A 184 -15.11 6.32 -2.19
N ARG A 185 -13.80 6.24 -2.42
CA ARG A 185 -13.13 4.98 -2.73
C ARG A 185 -12.86 4.09 -1.52
N PHE A 186 -12.56 4.67 -0.36
CA PHE A 186 -12.01 3.95 0.78
C PHE A 186 -12.79 4.12 2.09
N GLY A 187 -13.77 5.02 2.14
CA GLY A 187 -14.56 5.29 3.33
C GLY A 187 -15.24 4.03 3.87
N GLY A 188 -15.03 3.72 5.14
CA GLY A 188 -15.55 2.52 5.80
C GLY A 188 -14.93 1.19 5.33
N LEU A 189 -13.99 1.20 4.37
CA LEU A 189 -13.34 0.00 3.85
C LEU A 189 -11.99 -0.26 4.49
N VAL A 190 -11.21 0.79 4.75
CA VAL A 190 -9.86 0.71 5.31
C VAL A 190 -9.69 1.63 6.50
N SER A 191 -8.66 1.40 7.30
CA SER A 191 -8.37 2.21 8.50
C SER A 191 -7.64 3.51 8.19
N GLY A 192 -7.08 3.63 6.99
CA GLY A 192 -6.37 4.81 6.54
C GLY A 192 -5.83 4.67 5.13
N VAL A 193 -5.31 5.77 4.60
CA VAL A 193 -4.76 5.86 3.25
C VAL A 193 -3.42 6.58 3.30
N THR A 194 -2.40 6.04 2.63
CA THR A 194 -1.15 6.77 2.42
C THR A 194 -1.27 7.65 1.19
N LEU A 195 -0.98 8.93 1.35
CA LEU A 195 -0.97 9.90 0.27
C LEU A 195 0.45 10.46 0.11
N ARG A 196 0.90 10.58 -1.13
CA ARG A 196 2.19 11.20 -1.42
C ARG A 196 2.05 12.73 -1.42
N PRO A 197 2.90 13.46 -0.68
CA PRO A 197 2.93 14.91 -0.81
C PRO A 197 3.35 15.33 -2.23
N PRO A 198 2.94 16.50 -2.69
CA PRO A 198 3.38 17.06 -3.97
C PRO A 198 4.90 17.24 -4.00
N VAL A 199 5.50 17.07 -5.17
CA VAL A 199 6.95 17.32 -5.35
C VAL A 199 7.25 18.82 -5.33
N ASN A 200 6.33 19.63 -5.85
CA ASN A 200 6.49 21.08 -5.91
C ASN A 200 5.91 21.73 -4.64
N SER A 201 6.77 22.36 -3.85
CA SER A 201 6.40 23.00 -2.59
C SER A 201 5.35 24.13 -2.73
N LYS A 202 5.12 24.65 -3.95
CA LYS A 202 4.02 25.61 -4.19
C LYS A 202 2.66 25.06 -3.78
N TRP A 203 2.52 23.71 -3.71
CA TRP A 203 1.29 23.00 -3.39
C TRP A 203 1.18 22.50 -1.94
N ASP A 204 2.20 22.76 -1.11
CA ASP A 204 2.25 22.21 0.26
C ASP A 204 1.04 22.66 1.11
N ASP A 205 0.65 23.93 0.99
CA ASP A 205 -0.49 24.45 1.76
C ASP A 205 -1.83 23.87 1.26
N ALA A 206 -2.00 23.78 -0.07
CA ALA A 206 -3.21 23.17 -0.65
C ALA A 206 -3.32 21.69 -0.25
N PHE A 207 -2.22 20.95 -0.31
CA PHE A 207 -2.18 19.55 0.13
C PHE A 207 -2.48 19.40 1.62
N ARG A 208 -1.93 20.26 2.48
CA ARG A 208 -2.22 20.27 3.92
C ARG A 208 -3.71 20.49 4.18
N SER A 209 -4.33 21.48 3.51
CA SER A 209 -5.76 21.73 3.62
C SER A 209 -6.60 20.51 3.20
N SER A 210 -6.20 19.83 2.13
CA SER A 210 -6.87 18.59 1.69
C SER A 210 -6.78 17.47 2.75
N ILE A 211 -5.63 17.34 3.43
CA ILE A 211 -5.46 16.36 4.51
C ILE A 211 -6.31 16.72 5.74
N GLU A 212 -6.44 18.00 6.07
CA GLU A 212 -7.31 18.45 7.15
C GLU A 212 -8.78 18.13 6.83
N ALA A 213 -9.24 18.47 5.62
CA ALA A 213 -10.60 18.16 5.16
C ALA A 213 -10.89 16.63 5.17
N LEU A 214 -9.89 15.79 4.87
CA LEU A 214 -10.03 14.33 4.95
C LEU A 214 -10.25 13.82 6.39
N LYS A 215 -9.69 14.50 7.39
CA LYS A 215 -9.84 14.12 8.82
C LYS A 215 -11.19 14.51 9.40
N GLU A 216 -11.88 15.48 8.80
CA GLU A 216 -13.19 15.97 9.26
C GLU A 216 -14.35 15.09 8.76
N LYS A 217 -14.11 14.20 7.82
CA LYS A 217 -15.10 13.27 7.22
C LYS A 217 -15.02 11.88 7.83
#